data_401cc8cd3b14e8bce0497675ba4cbf82
#
_entry.id   401cc8cd3b14e8bce0497675ba4cbf82
#
_cell.length_a   1.000
_cell.length_b   1.000
_cell.length_c   1.000
_cell.angle_alpha   90.00
_cell.angle_beta   90.00
_cell.angle_gamma   90.00
#
_symmetry.space_group_name_H-M   'P 1'
#
loop_
_entity.id
_entity.type
_entity.pdbx_description
1 polymer ?
#
loop_
_entity_poly.entity_id
_entity_poly.type
_entity_poly.pdbx_seq_one_letter_code
_entity_poly.pdbx_strand_id
1 'polypeptide(L)'
;MAARPTRLRALALAAMLALPGAALLAAPPAARHIEGSLDNGARYRFDVPPNWNGTLLLFSRGYSAGPSSGPVRNVARGEKDLLLARGFALAASDFSKPGWALEEAVPDQVATLDAFAAQVGKPARTIAWGTSMGGLVTIALLERHPERFDAGLALCASAAGTVGMMNAALDGAFAFKTLLAPDSALPVLFDGPAGKGKAQLAAWQRQLDAAQDSAQGRARLALAATLGQVPTWVEAGSAQPGLHDYAAQQQQLYRGFIGATLLPRDDQLRRAGGNFSWNTGIDYTRQLQRTGRADFVRALYADAGLDLDADLARLAAAPRIAAGAGPVAYMKRNYAPTGRLARPVLLVQTVSDPVTLAEFNRDYARVAAAAGASGMVREAYVQRVGHCNFKPGETVAALSALQQRVADGAWSGATAPTLNALAASIDPDGADYVPFTPAPFVRPCSGREARCAGESAGATSSIKAAPAP
;
A
#
# COMPACT_ATOMS: atom_id res chain seq x y z
N MET A 1 27.75 -80.37 -81.45
CA MET A 1 28.32 -79.01 -81.39
C MET A 1 27.60 -78.26 -80.26
N ALA A 2 28.29 -78.03 -79.18
CA ALA A 2 27.68 -77.57 -77.92
C ALA A 2 27.82 -76.05 -77.81
N ALA A 3 26.71 -75.36 -77.49
CA ALA A 3 26.71 -73.96 -77.18
C ALA A 3 26.65 -73.78 -75.63
N ARG A 4 27.59 -73.01 -75.06
CA ARG A 4 27.66 -72.70 -73.67
C ARG A 4 26.77 -71.52 -73.34
N PRO A 5 26.10 -71.45 -72.16
CA PRO A 5 25.34 -70.30 -71.74
C PRO A 5 26.20 -69.34 -70.98
N THR A 6 26.03 -68.04 -71.29
CA THR A 6 26.63 -66.87 -70.67
C THR A 6 25.91 -66.50 -69.34
N ARG A 7 26.65 -66.43 -68.25
CA ARG A 7 26.10 -66.02 -66.96
C ARG A 7 26.02 -64.47 -66.84
N LEU A 8 24.84 -63.92 -66.77
CA LEU A 8 24.65 -62.52 -66.36
C LEU A 8 24.78 -62.39 -64.81
N ARG A 9 25.68 -61.52 -64.36
CA ARG A 9 25.80 -61.12 -62.99
C ARG A 9 24.82 -59.93 -62.75
N ALA A 10 23.82 -60.13 -61.90
CA ALA A 10 22.98 -59.07 -61.45
C ALA A 10 23.69 -58.32 -60.32
N LEU A 11 23.94 -57.00 -60.47
CA LEU A 11 24.34 -56.09 -59.41
C LEU A 11 23.08 -55.70 -58.61
N ALA A 12 23.01 -56.10 -57.40
CA ALA A 12 21.99 -55.57 -56.47
C ALA A 12 22.46 -54.23 -55.89
N LEU A 13 21.76 -53.12 -56.24
CA LEU A 13 21.98 -51.80 -55.71
C LEU A 13 21.17 -51.72 -54.43
N ALA A 14 21.84 -51.74 -53.24
CA ALA A 14 21.18 -51.49 -51.92
C ALA A 14 20.96 -50.00 -51.76
N ALA A 15 19.71 -49.55 -51.94
CA ALA A 15 19.29 -48.19 -51.56
C ALA A 15 19.12 -48.15 -50.06
N MET A 16 20.05 -47.47 -49.34
CA MET A 16 19.87 -47.07 -47.92
C MET A 16 18.85 -45.92 -47.85
N LEU A 17 17.62 -46.22 -47.46
CA LEU A 17 16.63 -45.23 -47.02
C LEU A 17 17.11 -44.62 -45.70
N ALA A 18 17.65 -43.41 -45.76
CA ALA A 18 17.86 -42.58 -44.59
C ALA A 18 16.47 -42.13 -44.05
N LEU A 19 16.02 -42.73 -42.96
CA LEU A 19 14.86 -42.25 -42.21
C LEU A 19 15.21 -40.86 -41.64
N PRO A 20 14.36 -39.81 -41.86
CA PRO A 20 14.57 -38.54 -41.21
C PRO A 20 14.44 -38.78 -39.70
N GLY A 21 15.49 -38.43 -38.93
CA GLY A 21 15.46 -38.49 -37.46
C GLY A 21 14.25 -37.67 -36.94
N ALA A 22 13.30 -38.35 -36.32
CA ALA A 22 12.25 -37.70 -35.58
C ALA A 22 12.90 -36.81 -34.51
N ALA A 23 12.87 -35.51 -34.70
CA ALA A 23 13.20 -34.56 -33.64
C ALA A 23 12.26 -34.89 -32.46
N LEU A 24 12.82 -35.41 -31.40
CA LEU A 24 12.09 -35.53 -30.14
C LEU A 24 11.68 -34.09 -29.75
N LEU A 25 10.43 -33.74 -29.99
CA LEU A 25 9.82 -32.56 -29.40
C LEU A 25 9.94 -32.73 -27.89
N ALA A 26 10.81 -31.95 -27.24
CA ALA A 26 10.92 -31.94 -25.80
C ALA A 26 9.52 -31.68 -25.23
N ALA A 27 9.09 -32.51 -24.30
CA ALA A 27 7.82 -32.30 -23.61
C ALA A 27 7.79 -30.87 -23.04
N PRO A 28 6.67 -30.16 -23.14
CA PRO A 28 6.58 -28.83 -22.57
C PRO A 28 6.99 -28.88 -21.10
N PRO A 29 7.73 -27.87 -20.59
CA PRO A 29 8.17 -27.85 -19.22
C PRO A 29 6.96 -27.95 -18.29
N ALA A 30 7.04 -28.81 -17.26
CA ALA A 30 5.96 -28.97 -16.27
C ALA A 30 5.86 -27.73 -15.37
N ALA A 31 4.65 -27.44 -14.89
CA ALA A 31 4.48 -26.43 -13.84
C ALA A 31 5.34 -26.80 -12.61
N ARG A 32 6.02 -25.82 -12.03
CA ARG A 32 6.88 -26.01 -10.85
C ARG A 32 6.29 -25.28 -9.65
N HIS A 33 6.18 -25.99 -8.55
CA HIS A 33 5.83 -25.46 -7.23
C HIS A 33 7.00 -25.69 -6.29
N ILE A 34 7.57 -24.64 -5.73
CA ILE A 34 8.76 -24.70 -4.88
C ILE A 34 8.49 -23.93 -3.60
N GLU A 35 8.72 -24.57 -2.46
CA GLU A 35 8.70 -23.94 -1.14
C GLU A 35 10.04 -24.18 -0.45
N GLY A 36 10.45 -23.22 0.38
CA GLY A 36 11.69 -23.30 1.14
C GLY A 36 11.82 -22.19 2.17
N SER A 37 12.98 -22.11 2.77
CA SER A 37 13.31 -21.08 3.75
C SER A 37 14.65 -20.44 3.43
N LEU A 38 14.77 -19.16 3.68
CA LEU A 38 16.03 -18.42 3.69
C LEU A 38 16.82 -18.74 4.97
N ASP A 39 18.10 -18.40 5.01
CA ASP A 39 18.97 -18.66 6.16
C ASP A 39 18.48 -18.01 7.47
N ASN A 40 17.77 -16.89 7.36
CA ASN A 40 17.17 -16.19 8.50
C ASN A 40 15.79 -16.73 8.93
N GLY A 41 15.35 -17.83 8.32
CA GLY A 41 14.08 -18.49 8.63
C GLY A 41 12.85 -17.93 7.89
N ALA A 42 12.96 -16.89 7.06
CA ALA A 42 11.88 -16.43 6.22
C ALA A 42 11.52 -17.50 5.20
N ARG A 43 10.26 -17.96 5.20
CA ARG A 43 9.81 -18.97 4.24
C ARG A 43 9.49 -18.27 2.92
N TYR A 44 9.74 -18.97 1.80
CA TYR A 44 9.39 -18.50 0.47
C TYR A 44 8.57 -19.54 -0.30
N ARG A 45 7.88 -19.07 -1.34
CA ARG A 45 7.13 -19.88 -2.28
C ARG A 45 7.29 -19.35 -3.69
N PHE A 46 7.51 -20.26 -4.64
CA PHE A 46 7.54 -19.99 -6.06
C PHE A 46 6.50 -20.86 -6.77
N ASP A 47 5.73 -20.26 -7.66
CA ASP A 47 4.86 -20.95 -8.62
C ASP A 47 5.30 -20.53 -10.02
N VAL A 48 5.78 -21.46 -10.83
CA VAL A 48 6.29 -21.22 -12.19
C VAL A 48 5.44 -22.01 -13.18
N PRO A 49 4.73 -21.34 -14.11
CA PRO A 49 3.90 -22.03 -15.10
C PRO A 49 4.76 -22.66 -16.19
N PRO A 50 4.24 -23.68 -16.92
CA PRO A 50 4.97 -24.30 -18.03
C PRO A 50 5.26 -23.34 -19.20
N ASN A 51 4.42 -22.34 -19.36
CA ASN A 51 4.52 -21.29 -20.38
C ASN A 51 5.18 -20.01 -19.83
N TRP A 52 6.10 -20.10 -18.86
CA TRP A 52 6.71 -18.92 -18.25
C TRP A 52 7.27 -17.95 -19.29
N ASN A 53 6.80 -16.72 -19.28
CA ASN A 53 7.15 -15.65 -20.22
C ASN A 53 8.43 -14.88 -19.86
N GLY A 54 9.19 -15.34 -18.86
CA GLY A 54 10.40 -14.70 -18.35
C GLY A 54 10.16 -13.58 -17.33
N THR A 55 8.89 -13.24 -17.04
CA THR A 55 8.57 -12.24 -16.02
C THR A 55 8.27 -12.88 -14.67
N LEU A 56 8.92 -12.38 -13.63
CA LEU A 56 8.67 -12.73 -12.23
C LEU A 56 7.89 -11.62 -11.53
N LEU A 57 6.81 -11.98 -10.85
CA LEU A 57 6.05 -11.13 -9.95
C LEU A 57 6.43 -11.47 -8.51
N LEU A 58 7.13 -10.55 -7.81
CA LEU A 58 7.51 -10.70 -6.42
C LEU A 58 6.49 -10.00 -5.52
N PHE A 59 5.68 -10.78 -4.81
CA PHE A 59 4.61 -10.28 -3.94
C PHE A 59 5.09 -9.99 -2.53
N SER A 60 4.71 -8.84 -2.00
CA SER A 60 4.91 -8.42 -0.61
C SER A 60 3.56 -8.36 0.11
N ARG A 61 3.42 -9.15 1.18
CA ARG A 61 2.19 -9.19 2.00
C ARG A 61 2.00 -7.91 2.81
N GLY A 62 0.77 -7.67 3.24
CA GLY A 62 0.43 -6.65 4.22
C GLY A 62 0.87 -6.99 5.65
N TYR A 63 0.50 -6.13 6.59
CA TYR A 63 0.73 -6.34 8.03
C TYR A 63 0.13 -7.68 8.52
N SER A 64 0.85 -8.35 9.43
CA SER A 64 0.39 -9.55 10.11
C SER A 64 0.80 -9.49 11.58
N ALA A 65 -0.16 -9.51 12.50
CA ALA A 65 0.11 -9.39 13.93
C ALA A 65 0.96 -10.53 14.51
N GLY A 66 0.95 -11.70 13.88
CA GLY A 66 1.69 -12.87 14.30
C GLY A 66 2.31 -13.64 13.13
N PRO A 67 3.13 -14.67 13.42
CA PRO A 67 3.69 -15.55 12.41
C PRO A 67 2.59 -16.23 11.58
N SER A 68 2.83 -16.40 10.29
CA SER A 68 1.95 -17.19 9.43
C SER A 68 2.18 -18.68 9.67
N SER A 69 1.12 -19.43 9.97
CA SER A 69 1.16 -20.89 10.09
C SER A 69 0.77 -21.62 8.79
N GLY A 70 0.17 -20.91 7.84
CA GLY A 70 -0.23 -21.45 6.54
C GLY A 70 0.86 -21.37 5.47
N PRO A 71 0.55 -21.79 4.24
CA PRO A 71 1.43 -21.60 3.08
C PRO A 71 1.76 -20.13 2.85
N VAL A 72 2.96 -19.85 2.32
CA VAL A 72 3.35 -18.50 1.91
C VAL A 72 2.42 -18.02 0.80
N ARG A 73 1.82 -16.85 0.99
CA ARG A 73 0.94 -16.22 0.00
C ARG A 73 1.79 -15.44 -1.01
N ASN A 74 1.66 -15.79 -2.27
CA ASN A 74 2.36 -15.11 -3.37
C ASN A 74 1.44 -14.32 -4.31
N VAL A 75 0.21 -14.09 -3.87
CA VAL A 75 -0.78 -13.21 -4.49
C VAL A 75 -1.64 -12.54 -3.42
N ALA A 76 -2.33 -11.46 -3.80
CA ALA A 76 -3.17 -10.72 -2.88
C ALA A 76 -4.46 -11.46 -2.54
N ARG A 77 -5.20 -11.92 -3.56
CA ARG A 77 -6.49 -12.61 -3.39
C ARG A 77 -6.64 -13.75 -4.41
N GLY A 78 -7.49 -13.60 -5.42
CA GLY A 78 -7.84 -14.61 -6.43
C GLY A 78 -7.07 -14.51 -7.75
N GLU A 79 -5.98 -13.76 -7.80
CA GLU A 79 -5.27 -13.46 -9.06
C GLU A 79 -4.40 -14.62 -9.56
N LYS A 80 -4.12 -15.63 -8.75
CA LYS A 80 -3.10 -16.66 -9.01
C LYS A 80 -3.26 -17.32 -10.37
N ASP A 81 -4.42 -17.89 -10.64
CA ASP A 81 -4.65 -18.65 -11.88
C ASP A 81 -4.64 -17.74 -13.10
N LEU A 82 -5.16 -16.51 -12.96
CA LEU A 82 -5.12 -15.50 -14.02
C LEU A 82 -3.70 -15.08 -14.39
N LEU A 83 -2.81 -14.98 -13.40
CA LEU A 83 -1.40 -14.60 -13.61
C LEU A 83 -0.59 -15.76 -14.17
N LEU A 84 -0.75 -16.97 -13.64
CA LEU A 84 -0.06 -18.17 -14.16
C LEU A 84 -0.48 -18.49 -15.60
N ALA A 85 -1.77 -18.37 -15.94
CA ALA A 85 -2.26 -18.56 -17.31
C ALA A 85 -1.62 -17.57 -18.31
N ARG A 86 -1.26 -16.35 -17.84
CA ARG A 86 -0.54 -15.33 -18.63
C ARG A 86 0.97 -15.53 -18.66
N GLY A 87 1.45 -16.63 -18.10
CA GLY A 87 2.87 -16.99 -18.12
C GLY A 87 3.73 -16.26 -17.09
N PHE A 88 3.16 -15.60 -16.08
CA PHE A 88 3.94 -15.04 -14.99
C PHE A 88 4.41 -16.10 -14.01
N ALA A 89 5.68 -16.06 -13.61
CA ALA A 89 6.12 -16.74 -12.41
C ALA A 89 5.76 -15.87 -11.18
N LEU A 90 5.38 -16.52 -10.09
CA LEU A 90 4.99 -15.86 -8.84
C LEU A 90 5.96 -16.24 -7.74
N ALA A 91 6.45 -15.25 -6.99
CA ALA A 91 7.29 -15.45 -5.82
C ALA A 91 6.83 -14.58 -4.65
N ALA A 92 7.06 -15.04 -3.45
CA ALA A 92 6.91 -14.27 -2.21
C ALA A 92 7.73 -14.86 -1.08
N SER A 93 7.99 -14.03 -0.07
CA SER A 93 8.41 -14.43 1.27
C SER A 93 7.35 -14.03 2.30
N ASP A 94 7.23 -14.79 3.39
CA ASP A 94 6.38 -14.42 4.52
C ASP A 94 7.13 -13.55 5.56
N PHE A 95 8.34 -13.12 5.21
CA PHE A 95 9.28 -12.36 6.01
C PHE A 95 9.76 -13.09 7.27
N SER A 96 10.96 -12.78 7.73
CA SER A 96 11.58 -13.40 8.90
C SER A 96 10.93 -12.98 10.23
N LYS A 97 10.18 -11.88 10.23
CA LYS A 97 9.45 -11.38 11.40
C LYS A 97 8.00 -11.04 11.06
N PRO A 98 7.07 -11.23 12.00
CA PRO A 98 5.72 -10.68 11.90
C PRO A 98 5.69 -9.19 12.23
N GLY A 99 4.51 -8.63 12.28
CA GLY A 99 4.28 -7.23 12.62
C GLY A 99 4.54 -6.27 11.48
N TRP A 100 4.96 -5.06 11.81
CA TRP A 100 5.35 -4.01 10.87
C TRP A 100 6.80 -4.22 10.41
N ALA A 101 7.01 -5.28 9.68
CA ALA A 101 8.31 -5.88 9.40
C ALA A 101 9.03 -5.27 8.19
N LEU A 102 8.93 -3.96 7.93
CA LEU A 102 9.53 -3.34 6.75
C LEU A 102 11.07 -3.42 6.76
N GLU A 103 11.65 -3.38 7.96
CA GLU A 103 13.11 -3.51 8.16
C GLU A 103 13.61 -4.88 7.66
N GLU A 104 12.87 -5.95 7.94
CA GLU A 104 13.19 -7.31 7.52
C GLU A 104 12.68 -7.61 6.10
N ALA A 105 11.52 -7.09 5.74
CA ALA A 105 10.87 -7.43 4.47
C ALA A 105 11.69 -7.05 3.24
N VAL A 106 12.40 -5.92 3.26
CA VAL A 106 13.20 -5.49 2.10
C VAL A 106 14.37 -6.45 1.85
N PRO A 107 15.25 -6.77 2.82
CA PRO A 107 16.33 -7.75 2.60
C PRO A 107 15.79 -9.16 2.33
N ASP A 108 14.70 -9.59 2.99
CA ASP A 108 14.10 -10.90 2.76
C ASP A 108 13.57 -11.05 1.32
N GLN A 109 12.96 -10.01 0.76
CA GLN A 109 12.50 -10.02 -0.63
C GLN A 109 13.66 -10.03 -1.63
N VAL A 110 14.76 -9.33 -1.36
CA VAL A 110 15.97 -9.39 -2.18
C VAL A 110 16.58 -10.80 -2.14
N ALA A 111 16.71 -11.40 -0.95
CA ALA A 111 17.19 -12.78 -0.82
C ALA A 111 16.25 -13.81 -1.48
N THR A 112 14.93 -13.54 -1.48
CA THR A 112 13.95 -14.37 -2.20
C THR A 112 14.16 -14.33 -3.71
N LEU A 113 14.57 -13.19 -4.29
CA LEU A 113 14.96 -13.13 -5.71
C LEU A 113 16.21 -13.96 -6.00
N ASP A 114 17.20 -13.93 -5.09
CA ASP A 114 18.43 -14.72 -5.25
C ASP A 114 18.12 -16.23 -5.18
N ALA A 115 17.26 -16.64 -4.24
CA ALA A 115 16.80 -18.03 -4.15
C ALA A 115 16.00 -18.45 -5.40
N PHE A 116 15.16 -17.57 -5.96
CA PHE A 116 14.45 -17.84 -7.21
C PHE A 116 15.44 -18.01 -8.37
N ALA A 117 16.42 -17.11 -8.51
CA ALA A 117 17.41 -17.19 -9.58
C ALA A 117 18.26 -18.47 -9.51
N ALA A 118 18.61 -18.92 -8.31
CA ALA A 118 19.37 -20.15 -8.09
C ALA A 118 18.57 -21.43 -8.43
N GLN A 119 17.26 -21.46 -8.17
CA GLN A 119 16.45 -22.68 -8.32
C GLN A 119 15.68 -22.76 -9.62
N VAL A 120 15.30 -21.62 -10.20
CA VAL A 120 14.46 -21.52 -11.40
C VAL A 120 15.25 -20.98 -12.59
N GLY A 121 16.09 -19.99 -12.34
CA GLY A 121 16.83 -19.22 -13.34
C GLY A 121 16.55 -17.72 -13.20
N LYS A 122 17.43 -16.91 -13.78
CA LYS A 122 17.33 -15.46 -13.74
C LYS A 122 16.12 -14.97 -14.56
N PRO A 123 15.18 -14.20 -13.99
CA PRO A 123 14.09 -13.62 -14.76
C PRO A 123 14.59 -12.62 -15.78
N ALA A 124 13.92 -12.54 -16.93
CA ALA A 124 14.15 -11.48 -17.91
C ALA A 124 13.59 -10.12 -17.41
N ARG A 125 12.53 -10.17 -16.61
CA ARG A 125 11.92 -9.00 -15.94
C ARG A 125 11.46 -9.36 -14.55
N THR A 126 11.60 -8.41 -13.62
CA THR A 126 11.11 -8.55 -12.24
C THR A 126 10.22 -7.37 -11.87
N ILE A 127 8.98 -7.64 -11.49
CA ILE A 127 8.03 -6.63 -11.01
C ILE A 127 7.77 -6.90 -9.53
N ALA A 128 8.09 -5.92 -8.68
CA ALA A 128 7.67 -5.94 -7.29
C ALA A 128 6.21 -5.54 -7.20
N TRP A 129 5.42 -6.22 -6.36
CA TRP A 129 4.06 -5.80 -6.08
C TRP A 129 3.62 -6.17 -4.67
N GLY A 130 2.63 -5.47 -4.14
CA GLY A 130 2.19 -5.75 -2.79
C GLY A 130 1.01 -4.92 -2.36
N THR A 131 0.40 -5.32 -1.23
CA THR A 131 -0.80 -4.70 -0.67
C THR A 131 -0.54 -4.11 0.70
N SER A 132 -1.17 -2.96 1.03
CA SER A 132 -1.09 -2.34 2.36
C SER A 132 0.36 -2.03 2.76
N MET A 133 0.86 -2.54 3.88
CA MET A 133 2.28 -2.51 4.24
C MET A 133 3.16 -3.07 3.12
N GLY A 134 2.72 -4.13 2.42
CA GLY A 134 3.44 -4.70 1.27
C GLY A 134 3.53 -3.76 0.08
N GLY A 135 2.58 -2.84 -0.10
CA GLY A 135 2.69 -1.75 -1.05
C GLY A 135 3.81 -0.76 -0.67
N LEU A 136 3.99 -0.47 0.62
CA LEU A 136 5.12 0.32 1.11
C LEU A 136 6.45 -0.44 0.96
N VAL A 137 6.47 -1.77 1.18
CA VAL A 137 7.64 -2.63 0.88
C VAL A 137 7.99 -2.54 -0.61
N THR A 138 6.99 -2.60 -1.50
CA THR A 138 7.18 -2.43 -2.96
C THR A 138 7.86 -1.10 -3.28
N ILE A 139 7.39 0.01 -2.72
CA ILE A 139 8.01 1.33 -2.87
C ILE A 139 9.47 1.30 -2.35
N ALA A 140 9.69 0.73 -1.16
CA ALA A 140 11.03 0.65 -0.57
C ALA A 140 12.00 -0.20 -1.42
N LEU A 141 11.55 -1.28 -2.03
CA LEU A 141 12.34 -2.10 -2.95
C LEU A 141 12.76 -1.30 -4.18
N LEU A 142 11.86 -0.54 -4.79
CA LEU A 142 12.17 0.29 -5.96
C LEU A 142 13.12 1.45 -5.64
N GLU A 143 13.00 2.04 -4.45
CA GLU A 143 13.85 3.15 -4.02
C GLU A 143 15.27 2.70 -3.60
N ARG A 144 15.41 1.50 -3.02
CA ARG A 144 16.66 1.00 -2.42
C ARG A 144 17.43 0.03 -3.31
N HIS A 145 16.71 -0.70 -4.19
CA HIS A 145 17.25 -1.76 -5.05
C HIS A 145 16.76 -1.62 -6.50
N PRO A 146 16.82 -0.41 -7.11
CA PRO A 146 16.30 -0.17 -8.46
C PRO A 146 16.94 -1.05 -9.54
N GLU A 147 18.13 -1.60 -9.29
CA GLU A 147 18.85 -2.51 -10.16
C GLU A 147 18.24 -3.93 -10.21
N ARG A 148 17.43 -4.27 -9.21
CA ARG A 148 16.80 -5.59 -9.08
C ARG A 148 15.40 -5.67 -9.69
N PHE A 149 14.80 -4.53 -10.02
CA PHE A 149 13.40 -4.43 -10.45
C PHE A 149 13.26 -3.59 -11.71
N ASP A 150 12.29 -3.96 -12.54
CA ASP A 150 11.92 -3.20 -13.74
C ASP A 150 10.75 -2.25 -13.47
N ALA A 151 9.88 -2.59 -12.52
CA ALA A 151 8.71 -1.80 -12.15
C ALA A 151 8.12 -2.24 -10.80
N GLY A 152 7.13 -1.48 -10.28
CA GLY A 152 6.36 -1.88 -9.12
C GLY A 152 4.88 -1.54 -9.20
N LEU A 153 4.03 -2.40 -8.58
CA LEU A 153 2.61 -2.16 -8.36
C LEU A 153 2.33 -2.10 -6.86
N ALA A 154 1.97 -0.94 -6.35
CA ALA A 154 1.64 -0.73 -4.95
C ALA A 154 0.12 -0.57 -4.79
N LEU A 155 -0.54 -1.60 -4.25
CA LEU A 155 -1.98 -1.64 -4.04
C LEU A 155 -2.31 -1.20 -2.61
N CYS A 156 -3.28 -0.29 -2.43
CA CYS A 156 -3.72 0.18 -1.11
C CYS A 156 -2.53 0.45 -0.16
N ALA A 157 -1.49 1.11 -0.66
CA ALA A 157 -0.22 1.22 0.03
C ALA A 157 -0.25 2.24 1.18
N SER A 158 0.51 1.97 2.25
CA SER A 158 0.85 2.98 3.27
C SER A 158 1.85 4.00 2.71
N ALA A 159 1.56 4.56 1.52
CA ALA A 159 2.50 5.31 0.70
C ALA A 159 2.97 6.64 1.30
N ALA A 160 2.24 7.21 2.28
CA ALA A 160 2.69 8.38 3.06
C ALA A 160 3.72 8.02 4.15
N GLY A 161 4.08 6.74 4.27
CA GLY A 161 4.94 6.25 5.35
C GLY A 161 4.24 6.18 6.69
N THR A 162 4.80 5.40 7.60
CA THR A 162 4.18 5.09 8.90
C THR A 162 3.97 6.31 9.78
N VAL A 163 4.95 7.21 9.83
CA VAL A 163 4.88 8.38 10.71
C VAL A 163 3.72 9.29 10.31
N GLY A 164 3.58 9.60 9.01
CA GLY A 164 2.46 10.40 8.50
C GLY A 164 1.11 9.76 8.80
N MET A 165 0.95 8.49 8.44
CA MET A 165 -0.26 7.71 8.67
C MET A 165 -0.66 7.72 10.15
N MET A 166 0.26 7.41 11.06
CA MET A 166 -0.02 7.34 12.50
C MET A 166 -0.23 8.70 13.15
N ASN A 167 0.32 9.78 12.59
CA ASN A 167 0.05 11.14 13.03
C ASN A 167 -1.36 11.60 12.64
N ALA A 168 -1.85 11.26 11.45
CA ALA A 168 -3.23 11.56 11.06
C ALA A 168 -4.24 10.83 11.96
N ALA A 169 -4.00 9.55 12.23
CA ALA A 169 -4.80 8.76 13.16
C ALA A 169 -4.80 9.38 14.60
N LEU A 170 -3.63 9.81 15.06
CA LEU A 170 -3.48 10.51 16.35
C LEU A 170 -4.32 11.80 16.41
N ASP A 171 -4.33 12.61 15.35
CA ASP A 171 -5.07 13.88 15.34
C ASP A 171 -6.58 13.66 15.48
N GLY A 172 -7.14 12.66 14.80
CA GLY A 172 -8.55 12.30 14.96
C GLY A 172 -8.87 11.84 16.38
N ALA A 173 -8.07 10.92 16.93
CA ALA A 173 -8.25 10.42 18.29
C ALA A 173 -8.07 11.53 19.35
N PHE A 174 -7.07 12.40 19.19
CA PHE A 174 -6.81 13.52 20.07
C PHE A 174 -7.97 14.54 20.09
N ALA A 175 -8.44 14.92 18.89
CA ALA A 175 -9.54 15.88 18.77
C ALA A 175 -10.83 15.32 19.40
N PHE A 176 -11.15 14.05 19.13
CA PHE A 176 -12.29 13.38 19.74
C PHE A 176 -12.19 13.38 21.27
N LYS A 177 -11.07 12.89 21.82
CA LYS A 177 -10.89 12.83 23.27
C LYS A 177 -11.02 14.21 23.92
N THR A 178 -10.39 15.22 23.33
CA THR A 178 -10.38 16.59 23.87
C THR A 178 -11.78 17.22 23.90
N LEU A 179 -12.59 16.99 22.86
CA LEU A 179 -13.87 17.67 22.68
C LEU A 179 -15.07 16.90 23.21
N LEU A 180 -15.01 15.56 23.21
CA LEU A 180 -16.15 14.68 23.49
C LEU A 180 -15.97 13.82 24.73
N ALA A 181 -14.73 13.56 25.15
CA ALA A 181 -14.45 12.69 26.29
C ALA A 181 -13.27 13.18 27.13
N PRO A 182 -13.21 14.49 27.54
CA PRO A 182 -12.04 15.09 28.18
C PRO A 182 -11.63 14.38 29.46
N ASP A 183 -12.62 14.00 30.29
CA ASP A 183 -12.41 13.38 31.60
C ASP A 183 -12.29 11.85 31.53
N SER A 184 -12.37 11.26 30.33
CA SER A 184 -12.26 9.81 30.18
C SER A 184 -10.82 9.32 30.29
N ALA A 185 -10.63 8.06 30.69
CA ALA A 185 -9.34 7.37 30.64
C ALA A 185 -8.99 6.79 29.26
N LEU A 186 -9.63 7.25 28.16
CA LEU A 186 -9.36 6.76 26.82
C LEU A 186 -7.91 7.06 26.40
N PRO A 187 -7.15 6.06 25.96
CA PRO A 187 -5.81 6.31 25.41
C PRO A 187 -5.95 6.95 24.03
N VAL A 188 -5.21 8.04 23.79
CA VAL A 188 -5.13 8.68 22.46
C VAL A 188 -4.17 7.91 21.55
N LEU A 189 -3.12 7.33 22.12
CA LEU A 189 -2.25 6.37 21.45
C LEU A 189 -2.76 4.97 21.77
N PHE A 190 -3.28 4.28 20.75
CA PHE A 190 -3.77 2.92 20.90
C PHE A 190 -2.58 1.94 20.92
N ASP A 191 -2.08 1.63 22.14
CA ASP A 191 -0.90 0.81 22.40
C ASP A 191 -1.23 -0.54 23.04
N GLY A 192 -2.49 -0.96 22.94
CA GLY A 192 -2.97 -2.15 23.63
C GLY A 192 -2.37 -3.44 23.03
N PRO A 193 -1.69 -4.28 23.84
CA PRO A 193 -1.36 -5.63 23.45
C PRO A 193 -2.64 -6.44 23.20
N ALA A 194 -2.52 -7.49 22.39
CA ALA A 194 -3.62 -8.41 22.12
C ALA A 194 -4.28 -8.86 23.44
N GLY A 195 -5.57 -8.48 23.64
CA GLY A 195 -6.33 -8.75 24.87
C GLY A 195 -6.79 -7.51 25.64
N LYS A 196 -5.97 -6.47 25.79
CA LYS A 196 -6.43 -5.16 26.32
C LYS A 196 -7.14 -4.33 25.26
N GLY A 197 -6.82 -4.54 23.99
CA GLY A 197 -7.38 -3.82 22.86
C GLY A 197 -8.90 -3.90 22.75
N LYS A 198 -9.52 -5.05 23.06
CA LYS A 198 -10.98 -5.19 23.03
C LYS A 198 -11.70 -4.30 24.04
N ALA A 199 -11.19 -4.21 25.27
CA ALA A 199 -11.78 -3.37 26.31
C ALA A 199 -11.62 -1.88 25.97
N GLN A 200 -10.46 -1.48 25.44
CA GLN A 200 -10.21 -0.12 24.96
C GLN A 200 -11.12 0.24 23.80
N LEU A 201 -11.24 -0.63 22.79
CA LEU A 201 -12.14 -0.42 21.65
C LEU A 201 -13.60 -0.30 22.10
N ALA A 202 -14.06 -1.14 23.04
CA ALA A 202 -15.39 -1.04 23.59
C ALA A 202 -15.63 0.27 24.36
N ALA A 203 -14.60 0.78 25.05
CA ALA A 203 -14.68 2.07 25.73
C ALA A 203 -14.77 3.23 24.71
N TRP A 204 -14.00 3.19 23.64
CA TRP A 204 -14.09 4.15 22.55
C TRP A 204 -15.45 4.10 21.86
N GLN A 205 -15.98 2.89 21.59
CA GLN A 205 -17.29 2.73 20.95
C GLN A 205 -18.39 3.37 21.79
N ARG A 206 -18.42 3.14 23.10
CA ARG A 206 -19.42 3.78 23.98
C ARG A 206 -19.40 5.32 23.92
N GLN A 207 -18.21 5.93 23.83
CA GLN A 207 -18.10 7.39 23.70
C GLN A 207 -18.54 7.88 22.31
N LEU A 208 -18.24 7.10 21.28
CA LEU A 208 -18.73 7.38 19.92
C LEU A 208 -20.25 7.30 19.82
N ASP A 209 -20.85 6.28 20.44
CA ASP A 209 -22.30 6.10 20.46
C ASP A 209 -22.96 7.29 21.18
N ALA A 210 -22.46 7.67 22.36
CA ALA A 210 -22.93 8.83 23.09
C ALA A 210 -22.80 10.15 22.29
N ALA A 211 -21.78 10.28 21.46
CA ALA A 211 -21.64 11.44 20.57
C ALA A 211 -22.73 11.51 19.49
N GLN A 212 -23.39 10.39 19.14
CA GLN A 212 -24.50 10.39 18.18
C GLN A 212 -25.85 10.87 18.79
N ASP A 213 -25.98 10.90 20.12
CA ASP A 213 -27.25 11.25 20.79
C ASP A 213 -27.61 12.73 20.65
N SER A 214 -26.67 13.60 20.26
CA SER A 214 -26.89 15.05 20.12
C SER A 214 -26.32 15.63 18.83
N ALA A 215 -26.92 16.72 18.34
CA ALA A 215 -26.35 17.46 17.21
C ALA A 215 -24.95 17.98 17.52
N GLN A 216 -24.70 18.43 18.74
CA GLN A 216 -23.40 18.91 19.23
C GLN A 216 -22.35 17.80 19.21
N GLY A 217 -22.71 16.59 19.66
CA GLY A 217 -21.82 15.43 19.61
C GLY A 217 -21.46 15.05 18.18
N ARG A 218 -22.46 14.99 17.28
CA ARG A 218 -22.25 14.69 15.87
C ARG A 218 -21.35 15.71 15.16
N ALA A 219 -21.53 17.01 15.44
CA ALA A 219 -20.69 18.07 14.87
C ALA A 219 -19.22 17.95 15.33
N ARG A 220 -18.98 17.74 16.64
CA ARG A 220 -17.61 17.55 17.18
C ARG A 220 -16.95 16.28 16.68
N LEU A 221 -17.72 15.19 16.53
CA LEU A 221 -17.21 13.97 15.90
C LEU A 221 -16.81 14.23 14.43
N ALA A 222 -17.62 14.99 13.67
CA ALA A 222 -17.28 15.35 12.30
C ALA A 222 -15.99 16.18 12.22
N LEU A 223 -15.76 17.12 13.15
CA LEU A 223 -14.49 17.84 13.24
C LEU A 223 -13.33 16.88 13.53
N ALA A 224 -13.44 16.03 14.55
CA ALA A 224 -12.38 15.09 14.92
C ALA A 224 -12.05 14.12 13.77
N ALA A 225 -13.05 13.55 13.13
CA ALA A 225 -12.89 12.66 12.00
C ALA A 225 -12.27 13.37 10.78
N THR A 226 -12.67 14.62 10.52
CA THR A 226 -12.10 15.41 9.41
C THR A 226 -10.63 15.74 9.66
N LEU A 227 -10.22 16.07 10.89
CA LEU A 227 -8.82 16.29 11.23
C LEU A 227 -7.97 15.03 11.07
N GLY A 228 -8.55 13.85 11.33
CA GLY A 228 -7.92 12.54 11.03
C GLY A 228 -8.05 12.08 9.58
N GLN A 229 -8.65 12.87 8.69
CA GLN A 229 -8.96 12.54 7.30
C GLN A 229 -9.76 11.23 7.12
N VAL A 230 -10.61 10.88 8.09
CA VAL A 230 -11.52 9.72 7.95
C VAL A 230 -12.38 9.90 6.70
N PRO A 231 -12.51 8.89 5.82
CA PRO A 231 -13.34 9.01 4.62
C PRO A 231 -14.81 9.17 4.96
N THR A 232 -15.54 9.91 4.11
CA THR A 232 -16.99 10.14 4.24
C THR A 232 -17.85 9.06 3.58
N TRP A 233 -17.26 7.94 3.23
CA TRP A 233 -17.91 6.74 2.69
C TRP A 233 -17.10 5.52 3.11
N VAL A 234 -17.55 4.72 4.07
CA VAL A 234 -16.80 3.59 4.63
C VAL A 234 -17.59 2.29 4.70
N GLU A 235 -18.90 2.35 4.51
CA GLU A 235 -19.75 1.17 4.62
C GLU A 235 -19.86 0.46 3.28
N ALA A 236 -19.38 -0.79 3.23
CA ALA A 236 -19.49 -1.62 2.04
C ALA A 236 -20.96 -1.87 1.68
N GLY A 237 -21.29 -1.75 0.39
CA GLY A 237 -22.65 -1.93 -0.12
C GLY A 237 -23.57 -0.72 0.05
N SER A 238 -23.14 0.34 0.76
CA SER A 238 -23.89 1.60 0.77
C SER A 238 -23.58 2.44 -0.48
N ALA A 239 -24.53 3.27 -0.90
CA ALA A 239 -24.26 4.31 -1.88
C ALA A 239 -23.30 5.37 -1.29
N GLN A 240 -22.44 5.93 -2.15
CA GLN A 240 -21.62 7.06 -1.75
C GLN A 240 -22.50 8.27 -1.40
N PRO A 241 -22.35 8.88 -0.22
CA PRO A 241 -23.10 10.08 0.13
C PRO A 241 -22.87 11.22 -0.87
N GLY A 242 -23.92 11.94 -1.18
CA GLY A 242 -23.85 13.15 -2.01
C GLY A 242 -22.91 14.20 -1.39
N LEU A 243 -22.35 15.08 -2.22
CA LEU A 243 -21.40 16.12 -1.80
C LEU A 243 -21.95 17.02 -0.69
N HIS A 244 -23.27 17.29 -0.70
CA HIS A 244 -23.96 18.12 0.28
C HIS A 244 -24.89 17.34 1.22
N ASP A 245 -24.85 16.00 1.17
CA ASP A 245 -25.57 15.16 2.13
C ASP A 245 -24.71 15.00 3.41
N TYR A 246 -24.66 16.08 4.17
CA TYR A 246 -23.79 16.16 5.35
C TYR A 246 -24.23 15.20 6.47
N ALA A 247 -25.52 14.89 6.55
CA ALA A 247 -26.00 13.93 7.53
C ALA A 247 -25.52 12.51 7.21
N ALA A 248 -25.63 12.07 5.95
CA ALA A 248 -25.11 10.78 5.51
C ALA A 248 -23.59 10.71 5.61
N GLN A 249 -22.87 11.79 5.24
CA GLN A 249 -21.42 11.85 5.41
C GLN A 249 -21.01 11.72 6.88
N GLN A 250 -21.68 12.43 7.80
CA GLN A 250 -21.42 12.34 9.22
C GLN A 250 -21.66 10.92 9.77
N GLN A 251 -22.71 10.27 9.32
CA GLN A 251 -22.99 8.88 9.67
C GLN A 251 -21.88 7.92 9.23
N GLN A 252 -21.30 8.13 8.05
CA GLN A 252 -20.15 7.36 7.58
C GLN A 252 -18.90 7.63 8.41
N LEU A 253 -18.66 8.88 8.82
CA LEU A 253 -17.56 9.22 9.72
C LEU A 253 -17.67 8.51 11.08
N TYR A 254 -18.88 8.45 11.64
CA TYR A 254 -19.13 7.69 12.85
C TYR A 254 -18.76 6.22 12.70
N ARG A 255 -19.19 5.56 11.63
CA ARG A 255 -18.91 4.15 11.38
C ARG A 255 -17.44 3.87 11.10
N GLY A 256 -16.73 4.79 10.44
CA GLY A 256 -15.32 4.64 10.06
C GLY A 256 -14.32 5.06 11.14
N PHE A 257 -14.75 5.80 12.16
CA PHE A 257 -13.84 6.51 13.06
C PHE A 257 -12.83 5.58 13.75
N ILE A 258 -13.29 4.51 14.38
CA ILE A 258 -12.40 3.56 15.09
C ILE A 258 -11.40 2.93 14.14
N GLY A 259 -11.87 2.43 12.99
CA GLY A 259 -11.01 1.76 12.01
C GLY A 259 -9.93 2.64 11.42
N ALA A 260 -10.19 3.95 11.31
CA ALA A 260 -9.24 4.91 10.75
C ALA A 260 -8.30 5.56 11.79
N THR A 261 -8.76 5.74 13.05
CA THR A 261 -8.02 6.52 14.04
C THR A 261 -7.36 5.68 15.13
N LEU A 262 -7.87 4.46 15.41
CA LEU A 262 -7.32 3.59 16.45
C LEU A 262 -6.52 2.43 15.84
N LEU A 263 -5.60 2.76 14.97
CA LEU A 263 -4.72 1.78 14.33
C LEU A 263 -3.79 1.14 15.37
N PRO A 264 -3.63 -0.21 15.40
CA PRO A 264 -2.69 -0.89 16.27
C PRO A 264 -1.25 -0.41 16.01
N ARG A 265 -0.50 -0.08 17.07
CA ARG A 265 0.86 0.45 16.96
C ARG A 265 1.87 -0.15 17.93
N ASP A 266 1.48 -1.10 18.75
CA ASP A 266 2.33 -1.71 19.79
C ASP A 266 3.63 -2.32 19.22
N ASP A 267 3.53 -3.01 18.07
CA ASP A 267 4.73 -3.53 17.38
C ASP A 267 5.64 -2.41 16.89
N GLN A 268 5.08 -1.37 16.30
CA GLN A 268 5.82 -0.21 15.80
C GLN A 268 6.49 0.56 16.96
N LEU A 269 5.79 0.75 18.10
CA LEU A 269 6.35 1.39 19.28
C LEU A 269 7.53 0.59 19.86
N ARG A 270 7.41 -0.76 19.92
CA ARG A 270 8.51 -1.63 20.36
C ARG A 270 9.71 -1.55 19.43
N ARG A 271 9.51 -1.64 18.12
CA ARG A 271 10.57 -1.55 17.11
C ARG A 271 11.27 -0.21 17.15
N ALA A 272 10.53 0.87 17.30
CA ALA A 272 11.07 2.22 17.37
C ALA A 272 11.72 2.56 18.73
N GLY A 273 11.50 1.76 19.78
CA GLY A 273 11.95 2.03 21.13
C GLY A 273 11.19 3.16 21.84
N GLY A 274 9.94 3.43 21.42
CA GLY A 274 9.09 4.45 22.03
C GLY A 274 8.11 5.13 21.08
N ASN A 275 7.46 6.21 21.54
CA ASN A 275 6.48 6.94 20.76
C ASN A 275 7.12 7.76 19.62
N PHE A 276 6.65 7.53 18.41
CA PHE A 276 7.06 8.23 17.18
C PHE A 276 5.95 9.12 16.60
N SER A 277 4.82 9.26 17.27
CA SER A 277 3.69 10.09 16.83
C SER A 277 3.55 11.33 17.70
N TRP A 278 3.24 12.47 17.08
CA TRP A 278 3.12 13.75 17.80
C TRP A 278 2.08 14.67 17.15
N ASN A 279 1.58 15.61 17.95
CA ASN A 279 0.79 16.74 17.50
C ASN A 279 1.27 18.09 18.07
N THR A 280 2.44 18.11 18.70
CA THR A 280 3.08 19.38 19.10
C THR A 280 3.29 20.27 17.87
N GLY A 281 2.98 21.57 18.00
CA GLY A 281 3.13 22.53 16.91
C GLY A 281 2.10 22.42 15.79
N ILE A 282 1.10 21.56 15.89
CA ILE A 282 0.05 21.45 14.90
C ILE A 282 -1.03 22.50 15.13
N ASP A 283 -1.27 23.30 14.10
CA ASP A 283 -2.39 24.24 13.99
C ASP A 283 -3.59 23.51 13.36
N TYR A 284 -4.58 23.18 14.18
CA TYR A 284 -5.77 22.46 13.73
C TYR A 284 -6.73 23.32 12.90
N THR A 285 -6.71 24.63 13.05
CA THR A 285 -7.44 25.55 12.16
C THR A 285 -6.92 25.45 10.74
N ARG A 286 -5.60 25.56 10.59
CA ARG A 286 -4.93 25.40 9.29
C ARG A 286 -5.07 23.98 8.74
N GLN A 287 -5.01 22.97 9.60
CA GLN A 287 -5.18 21.58 9.17
C GLN A 287 -6.59 21.35 8.62
N LEU A 288 -7.63 21.83 9.30
CA LEU A 288 -9.02 21.75 8.82
C LEU A 288 -9.19 22.37 7.43
N GLN A 289 -8.62 23.55 7.19
CA GLN A 289 -8.66 24.20 5.87
C GLN A 289 -8.03 23.30 4.78
N ARG A 290 -6.90 22.67 5.10
CA ARG A 290 -6.17 21.82 4.15
C ARG A 290 -6.90 20.51 3.81
N THR A 291 -7.83 20.04 4.65
CA THR A 291 -8.62 18.84 4.34
C THR A 291 -9.57 19.02 3.17
N GLY A 292 -9.91 20.26 2.79
CA GLY A 292 -10.95 20.58 1.81
C GLY A 292 -12.38 20.33 2.32
N ARG A 293 -12.56 19.99 3.61
CA ARG A 293 -13.87 19.68 4.23
C ARG A 293 -14.29 20.69 5.32
N ALA A 294 -13.68 21.87 5.34
CA ALA A 294 -14.00 22.89 6.33
C ALA A 294 -15.47 23.33 6.27
N ASP A 295 -16.06 23.44 5.08
CA ASP A 295 -17.45 23.87 4.92
C ASP A 295 -18.45 22.82 5.42
N PHE A 296 -18.16 21.53 5.23
CA PHE A 296 -18.90 20.42 5.81
C PHE A 296 -18.94 20.53 7.35
N VAL A 297 -17.78 20.75 7.98
CA VAL A 297 -17.69 20.89 9.45
C VAL A 297 -18.43 22.15 9.92
N ARG A 298 -18.24 23.30 9.23
CA ARG A 298 -18.95 24.55 9.58
C ARG A 298 -20.46 24.41 9.52
N ALA A 299 -20.98 23.75 8.50
CA ALA A 299 -22.41 23.51 8.37
C ALA A 299 -22.98 22.73 9.56
N LEU A 300 -22.34 21.60 9.93
CA LEU A 300 -22.76 20.80 11.08
C LEU A 300 -22.65 21.55 12.40
N TYR A 301 -21.63 22.42 12.57
CA TYR A 301 -21.48 23.25 13.75
C TYR A 301 -22.59 24.32 13.83
N ALA A 302 -22.90 24.96 12.71
CA ALA A 302 -24.00 25.94 12.62
C ALA A 302 -25.35 25.30 12.95
N ASP A 303 -25.63 24.13 12.39
CA ASP A 303 -26.88 23.39 12.67
C ASP A 303 -26.98 22.93 14.13
N ALA A 304 -25.83 22.68 14.77
CA ALA A 304 -25.77 22.29 16.18
C ALA A 304 -25.75 23.48 17.15
N GLY A 305 -25.72 24.72 16.67
CA GLY A 305 -25.60 25.93 17.50
C GLY A 305 -24.26 25.99 18.26
N LEU A 306 -23.19 25.46 17.66
CA LEU A 306 -21.84 25.45 18.25
C LEU A 306 -20.93 26.50 17.62
N ASP A 307 -20.00 27.02 18.42
CA ASP A 307 -18.89 27.84 17.96
C ASP A 307 -17.68 26.93 17.60
N LEU A 308 -17.36 26.86 16.30
CA LEU A 308 -16.24 26.06 15.78
C LEU A 308 -14.89 26.66 16.24
N ASP A 309 -14.76 27.99 16.28
CA ASP A 309 -13.51 28.64 16.65
C ASP A 309 -13.21 28.43 18.15
N ALA A 310 -14.24 28.38 18.99
CA ALA A 310 -14.09 28.03 20.39
C ALA A 310 -13.58 26.58 20.58
N ASP A 311 -14.10 25.61 19.83
CA ASP A 311 -13.61 24.22 19.91
C ASP A 311 -12.21 24.06 19.31
N LEU A 312 -11.87 24.79 18.24
CA LEU A 312 -10.50 24.83 17.69
C LEU A 312 -9.52 25.47 18.71
N ALA A 313 -9.94 26.52 19.41
CA ALA A 313 -9.14 27.11 20.51
C ALA A 313 -8.94 26.13 21.67
N ARG A 314 -9.95 25.33 22.04
CA ARG A 314 -9.81 24.25 23.03
C ARG A 314 -8.78 23.21 22.58
N LEU A 315 -8.80 22.80 21.32
CA LEU A 315 -7.80 21.90 20.75
C LEU A 315 -6.39 22.52 20.79
N ALA A 316 -6.28 23.83 20.55
CA ALA A 316 -5.00 24.54 20.59
C ALA A 316 -4.42 24.60 22.02
N ALA A 317 -5.27 24.80 23.03
CA ALA A 317 -4.90 24.91 24.44
C ALA A 317 -4.66 23.55 25.14
N ALA A 318 -5.16 22.44 24.59
CA ALA A 318 -5.05 21.14 25.20
C ALA A 318 -3.59 20.62 25.22
N PRO A 319 -3.19 19.83 26.25
CA PRO A 319 -1.87 19.23 26.35
C PRO A 319 -1.53 18.41 25.11
N ARG A 320 -0.39 18.70 24.49
CA ARG A 320 0.03 18.07 23.24
C ARG A 320 0.88 16.83 23.48
N ILE A 321 0.82 15.91 22.52
CA ILE A 321 1.61 14.68 22.53
C ILE A 321 2.91 14.95 21.77
N ALA A 322 4.04 14.64 22.40
CA ALA A 322 5.37 14.72 21.79
C ALA A 322 5.88 13.33 21.40
N ALA A 323 6.70 13.27 20.36
CA ALA A 323 7.41 12.06 19.97
C ALA A 323 8.87 12.09 20.47
N GLY A 324 9.46 10.92 20.65
CA GLY A 324 10.90 10.78 20.88
C GLY A 324 11.69 10.94 19.59
N ALA A 325 12.78 11.68 19.61
CA ALA A 325 13.62 11.89 18.43
C ALA A 325 14.20 10.57 17.86
N GLY A 326 14.65 9.67 18.74
CA GLY A 326 15.15 8.33 18.36
C GLY A 326 14.08 7.48 17.65
N PRO A 327 12.90 7.29 18.26
CA PRO A 327 11.76 6.61 17.61
C PRO A 327 11.38 7.19 16.26
N VAL A 328 11.31 8.51 16.11
CA VAL A 328 11.00 9.15 14.81
C VAL A 328 12.11 8.85 13.80
N ALA A 329 13.38 8.96 14.19
CA ALA A 329 14.52 8.68 13.30
C ALA A 329 14.53 7.22 12.83
N TYR A 330 14.22 6.26 13.73
CA TYR A 330 14.09 4.84 13.37
C TYR A 330 13.00 4.63 12.33
N MET A 331 11.80 5.16 12.58
CA MET A 331 10.65 5.00 11.68
C MET A 331 10.90 5.66 10.32
N LYS A 332 11.52 6.83 10.29
CA LYS A 332 11.89 7.50 9.02
C LYS A 332 12.88 6.67 8.21
N ARG A 333 13.92 6.17 8.84
CA ARG A 333 14.97 5.39 8.15
C ARG A 333 14.41 4.12 7.51
N ASN A 334 13.48 3.44 8.18
CA ASN A 334 12.95 2.16 7.71
C ASN A 334 11.63 2.29 6.94
N TYR A 335 10.80 3.30 7.26
CA TYR A 335 9.40 3.31 6.85
C TYR A 335 8.91 4.61 6.21
N ALA A 336 9.78 5.58 5.94
CA ALA A 336 9.41 6.80 5.22
C ALA A 336 9.93 6.78 3.78
N PRO A 337 9.03 6.83 2.77
CA PRO A 337 9.42 6.92 1.36
C PRO A 337 10.21 8.19 1.06
N THR A 338 11.15 8.10 0.13
CA THR A 338 12.04 9.21 -0.27
C THR A 338 11.65 9.83 -1.61
N GLY A 339 10.87 9.14 -2.42
CA GLY A 339 10.48 9.53 -3.77
C GLY A 339 11.59 9.37 -4.82
N ARG A 340 12.74 8.81 -4.45
CA ARG A 340 13.88 8.62 -5.36
C ARG A 340 13.68 7.36 -6.19
N LEU A 341 13.01 7.50 -7.31
CA LEU A 341 12.69 6.41 -8.21
C LEU A 341 13.51 6.47 -9.50
N ALA A 342 14.13 5.33 -9.86
CA ALA A 342 14.69 5.08 -11.18
C ALA A 342 13.81 4.12 -12.00
N ARG A 343 12.77 3.54 -11.40
CA ARG A 343 11.85 2.58 -12.00
C ARG A 343 10.40 3.03 -11.81
N PRO A 344 9.50 2.73 -12.76
CA PRO A 344 8.12 3.15 -12.68
C PRO A 344 7.35 2.41 -11.59
N VAL A 345 6.47 3.11 -10.89
CA VAL A 345 5.51 2.56 -9.94
C VAL A 345 4.10 3.01 -10.27
N LEU A 346 3.17 2.04 -10.32
CA LEU A 346 1.74 2.28 -10.39
C LEU A 346 1.15 2.12 -8.98
N LEU A 347 0.52 3.18 -8.48
CA LEU A 347 -0.20 3.20 -7.21
C LEU A 347 -1.67 3.00 -7.50
N VAL A 348 -2.27 1.94 -6.96
CA VAL A 348 -3.72 1.71 -7.10
C VAL A 348 -4.39 1.77 -5.73
N GLN A 349 -5.46 2.56 -5.61
CA GLN A 349 -6.19 2.73 -4.36
C GLN A 349 -7.69 2.72 -4.59
N THR A 350 -8.46 2.22 -3.60
CA THR A 350 -9.90 2.48 -3.55
C THR A 350 -10.14 3.94 -3.16
N VAL A 351 -11.16 4.58 -3.72
CA VAL A 351 -11.46 6.00 -3.41
C VAL A 351 -11.78 6.22 -1.94
N SER A 352 -12.13 5.16 -1.23
CA SER A 352 -12.53 5.23 0.17
C SER A 352 -11.99 4.04 0.98
N ASP A 353 -10.73 4.14 1.36
CA ASP A 353 -10.03 3.21 2.25
C ASP A 353 -9.81 3.86 3.62
N PRO A 354 -10.42 3.35 4.71
CA PRO A 354 -10.27 3.96 6.04
C PRO A 354 -8.93 3.64 6.71
N VAL A 355 -8.12 2.71 6.16
CA VAL A 355 -6.83 2.31 6.75
C VAL A 355 -5.66 2.98 6.04
N THR A 356 -5.62 2.89 4.72
CA THR A 356 -4.61 3.54 3.88
C THR A 356 -5.32 4.52 2.95
N LEU A 357 -5.37 5.77 3.38
CA LEU A 357 -6.15 6.83 2.74
C LEU A 357 -5.71 7.06 1.29
N ALA A 358 -6.65 7.43 0.42
CA ALA A 358 -6.35 7.79 -0.97
C ALA A 358 -5.35 8.96 -1.08
N GLU A 359 -5.37 9.84 -0.09
CA GLU A 359 -4.45 10.97 0.07
C GLU A 359 -2.98 10.54 0.21
N PHE A 360 -2.70 9.29 0.63
CA PHE A 360 -1.32 8.77 0.73
C PHE A 360 -0.68 8.60 -0.63
N ASN A 361 -1.42 8.16 -1.65
CA ASN A 361 -0.91 8.06 -3.02
C ASN A 361 -0.54 9.45 -3.56
N ARG A 362 -1.43 10.42 -3.39
CA ARG A 362 -1.17 11.82 -3.78
C ARG A 362 0.06 12.39 -3.06
N ASP A 363 0.23 12.11 -1.77
CA ASP A 363 1.41 12.56 -1.02
C ASP A 363 2.69 11.93 -1.56
N TYR A 364 2.68 10.64 -1.86
CA TYR A 364 3.84 9.97 -2.45
C TYR A 364 4.17 10.52 -3.85
N ALA A 365 3.18 10.75 -4.69
CA ALA A 365 3.39 11.38 -6.00
C ALA A 365 4.02 12.77 -5.86
N ARG A 366 3.60 13.57 -4.86
CA ARG A 366 4.22 14.85 -4.52
C ARG A 366 5.68 14.70 -4.07
N VAL A 367 5.97 13.70 -3.23
CA VAL A 367 7.34 13.40 -2.75
C VAL A 367 8.23 12.98 -3.91
N ALA A 368 7.75 12.12 -4.80
CA ALA A 368 8.47 11.71 -6.00
C ALA A 368 8.73 12.88 -6.95
N ALA A 369 7.73 13.76 -7.15
CA ALA A 369 7.91 14.97 -7.95
C ALA A 369 8.99 15.91 -7.35
N ALA A 370 8.99 16.09 -6.04
CA ALA A 370 10.02 16.86 -5.33
C ALA A 370 11.43 16.23 -5.42
N ALA A 371 11.50 14.92 -5.64
CA ALA A 371 12.76 14.19 -5.89
C ALA A 371 13.15 14.13 -7.38
N GLY A 372 12.38 14.76 -8.29
CA GLY A 372 12.63 14.75 -9.73
C GLY A 372 12.13 13.52 -10.48
N ALA A 373 11.29 12.69 -9.84
CA ALA A 373 10.82 11.41 -10.36
C ALA A 373 9.32 11.38 -10.73
N SER A 374 8.71 12.54 -11.04
CA SER A 374 7.27 12.64 -11.36
C SER A 374 6.83 11.71 -12.51
N GLY A 375 7.69 11.54 -13.54
CA GLY A 375 7.42 10.64 -14.67
C GLY A 375 7.45 9.15 -14.33
N MET A 376 7.93 8.79 -13.13
CA MET A 376 8.01 7.42 -12.65
C MET A 376 6.79 6.99 -11.84
N VAL A 377 5.91 7.90 -11.47
CA VAL A 377 4.70 7.61 -10.67
C VAL A 377 3.45 7.78 -11.50
N ARG A 378 2.53 6.83 -11.38
CA ARG A 378 1.16 6.95 -11.86
C ARG A 378 0.21 6.49 -10.76
N GLU A 379 -0.91 7.20 -10.62
CA GLU A 379 -1.99 6.88 -9.70
C GLU A 379 -3.21 6.40 -10.49
N ALA A 380 -3.90 5.39 -9.95
CA ALA A 380 -5.19 4.91 -10.45
C ALA A 380 -6.11 4.61 -9.25
N TYR A 381 -7.41 4.84 -9.44
CA TYR A 381 -8.37 4.73 -8.36
C TYR A 381 -9.57 3.88 -8.76
N VAL A 382 -10.05 3.07 -7.80
CA VAL A 382 -11.22 2.20 -7.96
C VAL A 382 -12.37 2.76 -7.13
N GLN A 383 -13.55 2.91 -7.73
CA GLN A 383 -14.77 3.42 -7.09
C GLN A 383 -15.34 2.37 -6.12
N ARG A 384 -14.68 2.20 -4.99
CA ARG A 384 -15.04 1.21 -3.98
C ARG A 384 -14.63 1.64 -2.59
N VAL A 385 -15.32 1.05 -1.60
CA VAL A 385 -15.04 1.18 -0.18
C VAL A 385 -14.19 0.00 0.29
N GLY A 386 -13.32 0.28 1.27
CA GLY A 386 -12.66 -0.75 2.06
C GLY A 386 -11.19 -0.94 1.73
N HIS A 387 -10.49 -1.46 2.73
CA HIS A 387 -9.06 -1.67 2.67
C HIS A 387 -8.69 -2.80 1.71
N CYS A 388 -7.88 -2.48 0.70
CA CYS A 388 -7.40 -3.43 -0.32
C CYS A 388 -8.54 -4.20 -1.01
N ASN A 389 -9.68 -3.58 -1.20
CA ASN A 389 -10.86 -4.22 -1.76
C ASN A 389 -10.85 -4.14 -3.29
N PHE A 390 -9.95 -4.90 -3.92
CA PHE A 390 -9.82 -5.01 -5.37
C PHE A 390 -10.38 -6.33 -5.88
N LYS A 391 -10.93 -6.32 -7.10
CA LYS A 391 -11.25 -7.52 -7.87
C LYS A 391 -9.98 -8.07 -8.53
N PRO A 392 -9.85 -9.39 -8.75
CA PRO A 392 -8.69 -9.97 -9.43
C PRO A 392 -8.41 -9.33 -10.80
N GLY A 393 -9.45 -9.08 -11.60
CA GLY A 393 -9.34 -8.42 -12.91
C GLY A 393 -8.71 -7.02 -12.83
N GLU A 394 -9.01 -6.24 -11.81
CA GLU A 394 -8.44 -4.91 -11.59
C GLU A 394 -6.91 -4.99 -11.33
N THR A 395 -6.51 -5.92 -10.46
CA THR A 395 -5.08 -6.15 -10.16
C THR A 395 -4.31 -6.60 -11.41
N VAL A 396 -4.86 -7.56 -12.17
CA VAL A 396 -4.20 -8.06 -13.38
C VAL A 396 -4.15 -7.00 -14.48
N ALA A 397 -5.18 -6.18 -14.62
CA ALA A 397 -5.17 -5.04 -15.54
C ALA A 397 -4.09 -4.01 -15.17
N ALA A 398 -3.94 -3.69 -13.89
CA ALA A 398 -2.90 -2.78 -13.42
C ALA A 398 -1.48 -3.35 -13.69
N LEU A 399 -1.25 -4.65 -13.44
CA LEU A 399 0.02 -5.31 -13.78
C LEU A 399 0.30 -5.27 -15.28
N SER A 400 -0.72 -5.48 -16.12
CA SER A 400 -0.58 -5.45 -17.58
C SER A 400 -0.25 -4.03 -18.08
N ALA A 401 -0.91 -3.01 -17.54
CA ALA A 401 -0.60 -1.60 -17.85
C ALA A 401 0.83 -1.21 -17.41
N LEU A 402 1.30 -1.77 -16.31
CA LEU A 402 2.67 -1.56 -15.84
C LEU A 402 3.69 -2.26 -16.74
N GLN A 403 3.41 -3.49 -17.25
CA GLN A 403 4.25 -4.13 -18.24
C GLN A 403 4.33 -3.31 -19.54
N GLN A 404 3.22 -2.75 -19.99
CA GLN A 404 3.20 -1.87 -21.16
C GLN A 404 4.08 -0.63 -20.90
N ARG A 405 3.98 0.00 -19.72
CA ARG A 405 4.85 1.12 -19.32
C ARG A 405 6.33 0.77 -19.37
N VAL A 406 6.71 -0.43 -18.98
CA VAL A 406 8.10 -0.91 -19.06
C VAL A 406 8.53 -1.12 -20.51
N ALA A 407 7.63 -1.56 -21.38
CA ALA A 407 7.94 -1.87 -22.79
C ALA A 407 8.07 -0.61 -23.66
N ASP A 408 7.15 0.34 -23.52
CA ASP A 408 7.03 1.49 -24.43
C ASP A 408 7.38 2.86 -23.79
N GLY A 409 7.67 2.86 -22.50
CA GLY A 409 8.08 4.09 -21.79
C GLY A 409 6.93 5.08 -21.48
N ALA A 410 5.67 4.73 -21.79
CA ALA A 410 4.51 5.62 -21.65
C ALA A 410 3.47 5.08 -20.65
N TRP A 411 2.68 5.97 -20.04
CA TRP A 411 1.59 5.62 -19.14
C TRP A 411 0.22 5.51 -19.85
N SER A 412 0.20 5.31 -21.16
CA SER A 412 -1.03 5.25 -21.97
C SER A 412 -2.01 4.16 -21.51
N GLY A 413 -1.49 3.02 -21.03
CA GLY A 413 -2.28 1.91 -20.51
C GLY A 413 -2.88 2.11 -19.11
N ALA A 414 -2.45 3.14 -18.37
CA ALA A 414 -2.85 3.37 -16.98
C ALA A 414 -3.90 4.49 -16.82
N THR A 415 -4.82 4.62 -17.75
CA THR A 415 -6.00 5.48 -17.63
C THR A 415 -7.21 4.68 -17.16
N ALA A 416 -8.17 5.31 -16.48
CA ALA A 416 -9.36 4.61 -16.00
C ALA A 416 -10.13 3.89 -17.13
N PRO A 417 -10.40 4.50 -18.30
CA PRO A 417 -11.06 3.79 -19.41
C PRO A 417 -10.25 2.58 -19.90
N THR A 418 -8.93 2.72 -20.05
CA THR A 418 -8.07 1.64 -20.53
C THR A 418 -8.00 0.49 -19.53
N LEU A 419 -7.86 0.80 -18.23
CA LEU A 419 -7.84 -0.20 -17.17
C LEU A 419 -9.16 -0.94 -17.05
N ASN A 420 -10.31 -0.23 -17.18
CA ASN A 420 -11.63 -0.85 -17.18
C ASN A 420 -11.83 -1.78 -18.39
N ALA A 421 -11.46 -1.34 -19.58
CA ALA A 421 -11.56 -2.17 -20.78
C ALA A 421 -10.70 -3.43 -20.65
N LEU A 422 -9.47 -3.30 -20.15
CA LEU A 422 -8.57 -4.41 -19.95
C LEU A 422 -9.09 -5.37 -18.87
N ALA A 423 -9.55 -4.85 -17.72
CA ALA A 423 -10.10 -5.68 -16.66
C ALA A 423 -11.36 -6.45 -17.11
N ALA A 424 -12.26 -5.83 -17.87
CA ALA A 424 -13.43 -6.48 -18.43
C ALA A 424 -13.09 -7.62 -19.40
N SER A 425 -11.93 -7.57 -20.07
CA SER A 425 -11.45 -8.67 -20.90
C SER A 425 -10.86 -9.85 -20.10
N ILE A 426 -10.61 -9.64 -18.80
CA ILE A 426 -9.99 -10.60 -17.89
C ILE A 426 -11.03 -11.25 -16.97
N ASP A 427 -11.94 -10.42 -16.46
CA ASP A 427 -12.94 -10.78 -15.47
C ASP A 427 -14.28 -10.13 -15.86
N PRO A 428 -15.32 -10.94 -16.18
CA PRO A 428 -16.62 -10.41 -16.58
C PRO A 428 -17.32 -9.57 -15.49
N ASP A 429 -16.94 -9.73 -14.22
CA ASP A 429 -17.46 -8.90 -13.12
C ASP A 429 -16.95 -7.45 -13.18
N GLY A 430 -16.13 -7.16 -14.18
CA GLY A 430 -15.70 -5.83 -14.55
C GLY A 430 -14.77 -5.16 -13.55
N ALA A 431 -14.47 -3.90 -13.85
CA ALA A 431 -13.66 -3.03 -13.03
C ALA A 431 -14.35 -1.69 -12.83
N ASP A 432 -14.03 -1.06 -11.71
CA ASP A 432 -14.63 0.21 -11.32
C ASP A 432 -13.56 1.32 -11.24
N TYR A 433 -12.59 1.34 -12.15
CA TYR A 433 -11.61 2.43 -12.23
C TYR A 433 -12.27 3.75 -12.62
N VAL A 434 -11.96 4.80 -11.88
CA VAL A 434 -12.53 6.14 -12.07
C VAL A 434 -11.44 7.22 -12.08
N PRO A 435 -11.68 8.34 -12.78
CA PRO A 435 -10.93 9.57 -12.54
C PRO A 435 -11.22 10.07 -11.12
N PHE A 436 -10.18 10.21 -10.32
CA PHE A 436 -10.31 10.68 -8.94
C PHE A 436 -9.08 11.49 -8.54
N THR A 437 -9.27 12.53 -7.76
CA THR A 437 -8.19 13.35 -7.21
C THR A 437 -8.40 13.49 -5.71
N PRO A 438 -7.61 12.78 -4.89
CA PRO A 438 -7.72 12.90 -3.44
C PRO A 438 -7.43 14.32 -2.95
N ALA A 439 -7.92 14.68 -1.78
CA ALA A 439 -7.49 15.89 -1.07
C ALA A 439 -5.97 15.83 -0.76
N PRO A 440 -5.32 16.96 -0.44
CA PRO A 440 -3.95 16.92 0.06
C PRO A 440 -3.88 16.13 1.38
N PHE A 441 -2.84 15.31 1.55
CA PHE A 441 -2.58 14.71 2.85
C PHE A 441 -2.15 15.78 3.86
N VAL A 442 -2.76 15.79 5.05
CA VAL A 442 -2.56 16.90 6.02
C VAL A 442 -1.37 16.70 6.94
N ARG A 443 -0.88 15.46 7.09
CA ARG A 443 0.24 15.11 7.97
C ARG A 443 1.43 14.49 7.22
N PRO A 444 1.92 15.12 6.12
CA PRO A 444 3.03 14.58 5.36
C PRO A 444 4.27 14.45 6.25
N CYS A 445 4.93 13.29 6.17
CA CYS A 445 6.18 13.00 6.86
C CYS A 445 7.08 12.09 6.02
N SER A 446 7.21 12.41 4.73
CA SER A 446 7.97 11.67 3.73
C SER A 446 8.98 12.59 3.05
N GLY A 447 10.03 12.03 2.47
CA GLY A 447 11.04 12.80 1.76
C GLY A 447 11.88 13.70 2.67
N ARG A 448 12.15 14.92 2.20
CA ARG A 448 13.01 15.92 2.88
C ARG A 448 12.24 16.89 3.78
N GLU A 449 11.01 16.64 4.14
CA GLU A 449 10.24 17.60 4.92
C GLU A 449 10.83 17.84 6.31
N ALA A 450 11.32 19.05 6.53
CA ALA A 450 11.88 19.50 7.81
C ALA A 450 10.89 19.39 8.99
N ARG A 451 9.57 19.48 8.70
CA ARG A 451 8.48 19.35 9.67
C ARG A 451 8.25 17.91 10.17
N CYS A 452 8.96 16.96 9.60
CA CYS A 452 8.97 15.56 10.02
C CYS A 452 10.00 15.29 11.14
N ALA A 453 10.69 16.29 11.62
CA ALA A 453 11.44 16.21 12.86
C ALA A 453 10.43 16.39 14.00
N GLY A 454 10.40 15.44 14.95
CA GLY A 454 9.69 15.60 16.21
C GLY A 454 10.39 16.66 17.08
N GLU A 455 10.46 17.88 16.58
CA GLU A 455 11.05 18.98 17.30
C GLU A 455 10.13 19.33 18.47
N SER A 456 10.61 19.04 19.67
CA SER A 456 10.20 19.76 20.86
C SER A 456 10.39 21.26 20.57
N ALA A 457 9.31 22.04 20.58
CA ALA A 457 9.38 23.50 20.56
C ALA A 457 10.24 23.96 21.77
N GLY A 458 11.51 24.23 21.53
CA GLY A 458 12.45 24.59 22.63
C GLY A 458 13.88 24.87 22.20
N ALA A 459 14.22 24.75 20.93
CA ALA A 459 15.57 25.16 20.45
C ALA A 459 15.45 26.28 19.42
N THR A 460 15.40 27.51 19.87
CA THR A 460 15.77 28.68 19.07
C THR A 460 17.25 28.54 18.70
N SER A 461 17.52 27.93 17.55
CA SER A 461 18.85 28.01 16.94
C SER A 461 19.04 29.42 16.41
N SER A 462 19.77 30.24 17.15
CA SER A 462 20.35 31.46 16.66
C SER A 462 21.42 31.11 15.61
N ILE A 463 21.04 31.13 14.34
CA ILE A 463 22.00 31.12 13.24
C ILE A 463 22.67 32.49 13.27
N LYS A 464 23.90 32.55 13.85
CA LYS A 464 24.82 33.67 13.63
C LYS A 464 25.17 33.69 12.14
N ALA A 465 24.77 34.77 11.48
CA ALA A 465 25.23 35.08 10.13
C ALA A 465 26.77 35.28 10.20
N ALA A 466 27.51 34.54 9.38
CA ALA A 466 28.91 34.79 9.14
C ALA A 466 29.03 36.07 8.29
N PRO A 467 30.04 36.94 8.57
CA PRO A 467 30.28 38.12 7.72
C PRO A 467 30.82 37.67 6.35
N ALA A 468 30.30 38.28 5.30
CA ALA A 468 30.80 38.12 3.94
C ALA A 468 32.19 38.81 3.81
N PRO A 469 33.08 38.30 2.91
CA PRO A 469 34.34 38.90 2.59
C PRO A 469 34.23 40.17 1.77
#